data_44e34b59a629c7430145d1f552d1a6dc
#
_entry.id   44e34b59a629c7430145d1f552d1a6dc
#
_cell.length_a   1.000
_cell.length_b   1.000
_cell.length_c   1.000
_cell.angle_alpha   90.00
_cell.angle_beta   90.00
_cell.angle_gamma   90.00
#
_symmetry.space_group_name_H-M   'P 1'
#
loop_
_entity.id
_entity.type
_entity.pdbx_description
1 polymer ?
#
loop_
_entity_poly.entity_id
_entity_poly.type
_entity_poly.pdbx_seq_one_letter_code
_entity_poly.pdbx_strand_id
1 'polypeptide(L)'
;MTHTQQLSQAKSQSISRRRFLKTTAIAGASTFAAPAILRAKGVIEKLNIAVIGAGGRGGANLGAVAGTENIVTLCDVNEGNLGRAASNHPKARTFVDYRKVFDHANEFDAVIVSTCEHTHAFATLAALQNGKHVYCEKPLTHSIWEARVIREAAAKAKVATQMGIQIHSGSNYRRVVELIQTGAIGPVREAHVWVSRAWGWQSPDDAKKHGDIVSTQERPTDSSPIPKGLDWDLWLGPAPERPFNNVYFPGPKWYRWWEWGSGTMSDL
;
A
#
# COMPACT_ATOMS: atom_id res chain seq x y z
N MET A 1 19.00 7.77 -74.61
CA MET A 1 19.57 8.80 -73.75
C MET A 1 19.74 8.18 -72.37
N THR A 2 20.97 7.92 -72.04
CA THR A 2 21.45 7.18 -70.89
C THR A 2 21.45 8.07 -69.65
N HIS A 3 20.81 7.62 -68.55
CA HIS A 3 20.99 8.20 -67.23
C HIS A 3 21.79 7.23 -66.36
N THR A 4 23.02 7.58 -66.10
CA THR A 4 24.06 6.86 -65.39
C THR A 4 23.77 6.87 -63.89
N GLN A 5 23.80 5.68 -63.29
CA GLN A 5 23.74 5.49 -61.83
C GLN A 5 24.99 6.03 -61.14
N GLN A 6 24.82 6.93 -60.19
CA GLN A 6 25.83 7.25 -59.17
C GLN A 6 25.54 6.48 -57.89
N LEU A 7 26.24 5.38 -57.68
CA LEU A 7 26.32 4.68 -56.41
C LEU A 7 27.27 5.45 -55.50
N SER A 8 26.71 6.06 -54.45
CA SER A 8 27.46 6.65 -53.33
C SER A 8 28.14 5.55 -52.52
N GLN A 9 29.44 5.45 -52.56
CA GLN A 9 30.27 4.63 -51.70
C GLN A 9 30.27 5.21 -50.27
N ALA A 10 29.56 4.60 -49.37
CA ALA A 10 29.71 4.83 -47.94
C ALA A 10 31.11 4.36 -47.49
N LYS A 11 32.01 5.25 -47.18
CA LYS A 11 33.30 4.97 -46.58
C LYS A 11 33.10 4.37 -45.18
N SER A 12 33.35 3.09 -45.05
CA SER A 12 33.49 2.44 -43.73
C SER A 12 34.67 3.10 -42.98
N GLN A 13 34.33 3.93 -41.98
CA GLN A 13 35.32 4.47 -41.07
C GLN A 13 35.74 3.37 -40.09
N SER A 14 36.92 2.75 -40.31
CA SER A 14 37.52 1.84 -39.36
C SER A 14 37.84 2.58 -38.07
N ILE A 15 37.20 2.15 -36.98
CA ILE A 15 37.48 2.68 -35.61
C ILE A 15 38.90 2.21 -35.22
N SER A 16 39.84 3.15 -35.06
CA SER A 16 41.20 2.82 -34.66
C SER A 16 41.22 2.14 -33.27
N ARG A 17 42.11 1.18 -33.04
CA ARG A 17 42.30 0.50 -31.76
C ARG A 17 42.41 1.49 -30.58
N ARG A 18 43.04 2.64 -30.80
CA ARG A 18 43.22 3.68 -29.79
C ARG A 18 41.90 4.38 -29.44
N ARG A 19 40.99 4.56 -30.41
CA ARG A 19 39.66 5.14 -30.19
C ARG A 19 38.72 4.15 -29.50
N PHE A 20 38.81 2.86 -29.88
CA PHE A 20 38.10 1.78 -29.19
C PHE A 20 38.50 1.68 -27.72
N LEU A 21 39.82 1.64 -27.42
CA LEU A 21 40.30 1.56 -26.04
C LEU A 21 39.93 2.79 -25.18
N LYS A 22 39.95 4.00 -25.77
CA LYS A 22 39.46 5.21 -25.07
C LYS A 22 37.97 5.16 -24.76
N THR A 23 37.15 4.68 -25.69
CA THR A 23 35.69 4.58 -25.49
C THR A 23 35.36 3.48 -24.46
N THR A 24 36.07 2.38 -24.47
CA THR A 24 35.90 1.30 -23.50
C THR A 24 36.40 1.67 -22.12
N ALA A 25 37.48 2.45 -22.00
CA ALA A 25 37.95 2.97 -20.71
C ALA A 25 36.97 3.97 -20.09
N ILE A 26 36.31 4.83 -20.89
CA ILE A 26 35.27 5.76 -20.41
C ILE A 26 34.00 5.02 -20.01
N ALA A 27 33.58 3.99 -20.77
CA ALA A 27 32.45 3.14 -20.41
C ALA A 27 32.72 2.30 -19.15
N GLY A 28 33.95 1.80 -18.98
CA GLY A 28 34.38 1.08 -17.77
C GLY A 28 34.45 1.96 -16.53
N ALA A 29 34.86 3.22 -16.66
CA ALA A 29 34.90 4.17 -15.55
C ALA A 29 33.50 4.57 -15.06
N SER A 30 32.51 4.65 -15.95
CA SER A 30 31.12 4.94 -15.58
C SER A 30 30.43 3.77 -14.83
N THR A 31 30.81 2.52 -15.11
CA THR A 31 30.27 1.34 -14.38
C THR A 31 30.86 1.19 -12.98
N PHE A 32 32.09 1.70 -12.74
CA PHE A 32 32.70 1.72 -11.40
C PHE A 32 32.27 2.94 -10.56
N ALA A 33 31.82 4.03 -11.20
CA ALA A 33 31.33 5.22 -10.49
C ALA A 33 29.87 5.02 -10.00
N ALA A 34 29.05 4.23 -10.69
CA ALA A 34 27.68 3.97 -10.29
C ALA A 34 27.52 3.34 -8.87
N PRO A 35 28.32 2.33 -8.47
CA PRO A 35 28.30 1.81 -7.11
C PRO A 35 28.78 2.83 -6.05
N ALA A 36 29.70 3.72 -6.41
CA ALA A 36 30.20 4.75 -5.48
C ALA A 36 29.18 5.89 -5.27
N ILE A 37 28.42 6.25 -6.29
CA ILE A 37 27.34 7.23 -6.17
C ILE A 37 26.17 6.68 -5.34
N LEU A 38 25.85 5.41 -5.45
CA LEU A 38 24.86 4.71 -4.62
C LEU A 38 25.34 4.53 -3.16
N ARG A 39 26.65 4.55 -2.90
CA ARG A 39 27.22 4.53 -1.54
C ARG A 39 27.33 5.92 -0.91
N ALA A 40 27.15 6.98 -1.66
CA ALA A 40 27.53 8.33 -1.24
C ALA A 40 26.46 9.08 -0.43
N LYS A 41 25.28 8.54 -0.17
CA LYS A 41 24.33 9.05 0.87
C LYS A 41 23.27 7.99 1.20
N GLY A 42 23.32 7.46 2.43
CA GLY A 42 22.09 7.01 3.08
C GLY A 42 21.53 5.65 2.74
N VAL A 43 22.26 4.75 2.05
CA VAL A 43 21.76 3.35 1.81
C VAL A 43 21.87 2.47 3.07
N ILE A 44 22.43 2.98 4.15
CA ILE A 44 22.65 2.25 5.42
C ILE A 44 21.83 2.85 6.57
N GLU A 45 21.24 4.03 6.43
CA GLU A 45 20.37 4.58 7.46
C GLU A 45 18.99 3.96 7.38
N LYS A 46 18.58 3.31 8.48
CA LYS A 46 17.23 2.79 8.64
C LYS A 46 16.24 3.93 8.67
N LEU A 47 15.12 3.76 7.99
CA LEU A 47 14.02 4.69 8.10
C LEU A 47 13.36 4.58 9.48
N ASN A 48 12.95 5.69 10.00
CA ASN A 48 12.07 5.75 11.17
C ASN A 48 10.62 5.68 10.69
N ILE A 49 9.89 4.67 11.11
CA ILE A 49 8.55 4.36 10.61
C ILE A 49 7.49 4.54 11.69
N ALA A 50 6.43 5.26 11.34
CA ALA A 50 5.19 5.30 12.09
C ALA A 50 4.18 4.31 11.47
N VAL A 51 3.48 3.54 12.30
CA VAL A 51 2.45 2.58 11.87
C VAL A 51 1.10 3.00 12.44
N ILE A 52 0.15 3.26 11.56
CA ILE A 52 -1.24 3.60 11.88
C ILE A 52 -2.14 2.43 11.51
N GLY A 53 -2.76 1.79 12.51
CA GLY A 53 -3.40 0.49 12.40
C GLY A 53 -2.39 -0.64 12.62
N ALA A 54 -2.15 -1.02 13.88
CA ALA A 54 -1.12 -2.00 14.27
C ALA A 54 -1.64 -3.43 14.41
N GLY A 55 -2.97 -3.63 14.27
CA GLY A 55 -3.60 -4.95 14.33
C GLY A 55 -3.77 -5.62 12.97
N GLY A 56 -4.16 -6.89 12.96
CA GLY A 56 -4.51 -7.60 11.74
C GLY A 56 -3.49 -7.45 10.60
N ARG A 57 -3.92 -6.89 9.48
CA ARG A 57 -3.05 -6.63 8.32
C ARG A 57 -1.91 -5.68 8.67
N GLY A 58 -2.19 -4.65 9.47
CA GLY A 58 -1.15 -3.72 9.92
C GLY A 58 -0.06 -4.38 10.75
N GLY A 59 -0.41 -5.36 11.57
CA GLY A 59 0.57 -6.18 12.29
C GLY A 59 1.48 -6.99 11.34
N ALA A 60 0.92 -7.50 10.23
CA ALA A 60 1.73 -8.18 9.21
C ALA A 60 2.68 -7.20 8.47
N ASN A 61 2.20 -6.01 8.13
CA ASN A 61 3.03 -4.98 7.49
C ASN A 61 4.13 -4.48 8.44
N LEU A 62 3.79 -4.26 9.71
CA LEU A 62 4.75 -3.93 10.76
C LEU A 62 5.85 -4.99 10.85
N GLY A 63 5.47 -6.27 10.92
CA GLY A 63 6.42 -7.40 10.98
C GLY A 63 7.32 -7.49 9.75
N ALA A 64 6.81 -7.13 8.57
CA ALA A 64 7.58 -7.17 7.32
C ALA A 64 8.74 -6.16 7.29
N VAL A 65 8.62 -5.02 7.98
CA VAL A 65 9.63 -3.95 7.97
C VAL A 65 10.44 -3.86 9.27
N ALA A 66 9.96 -4.43 10.37
CA ALA A 66 10.60 -4.31 11.67
C ALA A 66 12.02 -4.90 11.76
N GLY A 67 12.38 -5.84 10.89
CA GLY A 67 13.73 -6.40 10.81
C GLY A 67 14.76 -5.49 10.13
N THR A 68 14.30 -4.60 9.25
CA THR A 68 15.15 -3.74 8.43
C THR A 68 15.12 -2.27 8.86
N GLU A 69 14.01 -1.80 9.39
CA GLU A 69 13.76 -0.39 9.71
C GLU A 69 13.55 -0.16 11.21
N ASN A 70 13.51 1.10 11.64
CA ASN A 70 13.21 1.50 13.01
C ASN A 70 11.70 1.76 13.15
N ILE A 71 11.04 1.06 14.06
CA ILE A 71 9.65 1.34 14.42
C ILE A 71 9.67 2.34 15.58
N VAL A 72 9.28 3.58 15.33
CA VAL A 72 9.35 4.67 16.30
C VAL A 72 8.00 5.10 16.84
N THR A 73 6.91 4.81 16.09
CA THR A 73 5.55 5.19 16.49
C THR A 73 4.54 4.11 16.10
N LEU A 74 3.62 3.82 17.00
CA LEU A 74 2.52 2.87 16.82
C LEU A 74 1.20 3.56 17.17
N CYS A 75 0.18 3.36 16.34
CA CYS A 75 -1.15 3.87 16.58
C CYS A 75 -2.20 2.81 16.27
N ASP A 76 -3.14 2.60 17.17
CA ASP A 76 -4.32 1.76 16.94
C ASP A 76 -5.43 2.17 17.91
N VAL A 77 -6.66 2.29 17.42
CA VAL A 77 -7.85 2.60 18.23
C VAL A 77 -8.27 1.44 19.15
N ASN A 78 -7.68 0.27 18.97
CA ASN A 78 -7.84 -0.90 19.82
C ASN A 78 -6.60 -1.08 20.69
N GLU A 79 -6.74 -0.82 22.00
CA GLU A 79 -5.66 -0.93 22.98
C GLU A 79 -5.00 -2.33 23.02
N GLY A 80 -5.78 -3.39 22.75
CA GLY A 80 -5.25 -4.75 22.70
C GLY A 80 -4.31 -4.97 21.51
N ASN A 81 -4.61 -4.38 20.34
CA ASN A 81 -3.71 -4.39 19.19
C ASN A 81 -2.47 -3.55 19.47
N LEU A 82 -2.69 -2.34 19.96
CA LEU A 82 -1.61 -1.40 20.30
C LEU A 82 -0.65 -1.99 21.33
N GLY A 83 -1.17 -2.58 22.40
CA GLY A 83 -0.37 -3.21 23.46
C GLY A 83 0.47 -4.38 22.96
N ARG A 84 -0.09 -5.24 22.08
CA ARG A 84 0.68 -6.33 21.46
C ARG A 84 1.82 -5.81 20.59
N ALA A 85 1.55 -4.79 19.78
CA ALA A 85 2.58 -4.18 18.95
C ALA A 85 3.66 -3.50 19.79
N ALA A 86 3.27 -2.74 20.82
CA ALA A 86 4.17 -2.04 21.71
C ALA A 86 5.07 -3.00 22.53
N SER A 87 4.55 -4.17 22.92
CA SER A 87 5.36 -5.20 23.61
C SER A 87 6.54 -5.68 22.76
N ASN A 88 6.38 -5.73 21.44
CA ASN A 88 7.45 -6.09 20.51
C ASN A 88 8.35 -4.90 20.15
N HIS A 89 7.88 -3.67 20.36
CA HIS A 89 8.58 -2.43 20.03
C HIS A 89 8.55 -1.44 21.21
N PRO A 90 9.19 -1.78 22.36
CA PRO A 90 9.04 -1.03 23.61
C PRO A 90 9.61 0.39 23.57
N LYS A 91 10.37 0.74 22.54
CA LYS A 91 10.89 2.09 22.34
C LYS A 91 9.96 2.97 21.51
N ALA A 92 8.95 2.39 20.86
CA ALA A 92 8.02 3.15 20.03
C ALA A 92 7.04 3.93 20.91
N ARG A 93 6.75 5.17 20.51
CA ARG A 93 5.64 5.94 21.09
C ARG A 93 4.32 5.30 20.69
N THR A 94 3.33 5.37 21.56
CA THR A 94 2.00 4.80 21.32
C THR A 94 0.91 5.87 21.37
N PHE A 95 -0.02 5.79 20.42
CA PHE A 95 -1.16 6.68 20.31
C PHE A 95 -2.43 5.90 20.00
N VAL A 96 -3.57 6.35 20.51
CA VAL A 96 -4.88 5.82 20.13
C VAL A 96 -5.44 6.61 18.93
N ASP A 97 -5.24 7.92 18.92
CA ASP A 97 -5.65 8.83 17.87
C ASP A 97 -4.52 9.12 16.88
N TYR A 98 -4.70 8.76 15.60
CA TYR A 98 -3.69 8.95 14.57
C TYR A 98 -3.34 10.42 14.34
N ARG A 99 -4.23 11.36 14.62
CA ARG A 99 -3.98 12.81 14.49
C ARG A 99 -2.84 13.25 15.39
N LYS A 100 -2.72 12.64 16.58
CA LYS A 100 -1.67 12.89 17.55
C LYS A 100 -0.29 12.34 17.13
N VAL A 101 -0.26 11.37 16.22
CA VAL A 101 0.99 10.88 15.62
C VAL A 101 1.72 12.03 14.92
N PHE A 102 0.99 12.89 14.23
CA PHE A 102 1.57 13.98 13.42
C PHE A 102 2.03 15.18 14.25
N ASP A 103 1.66 15.29 15.52
CA ASP A 103 2.27 16.22 16.46
C ASP A 103 3.79 15.92 16.64
N HIS A 104 4.21 14.71 16.28
CA HIS A 104 5.58 14.21 16.33
C HIS A 104 6.16 13.88 14.94
N ALA A 105 5.68 14.55 13.89
CA ALA A 105 6.06 14.23 12.51
C ALA A 105 7.56 14.34 12.24
N ASN A 106 8.31 15.11 13.01
CA ASN A 106 9.77 15.23 12.90
C ASN A 106 10.55 13.97 13.37
N GLU A 107 9.89 13.01 14.01
CA GLU A 107 10.53 11.82 14.58
C GLU A 107 10.52 10.62 13.59
N PHE A 108 9.80 10.71 12.48
CA PHE A 108 9.70 9.62 11.49
C PHE A 108 9.81 10.11 10.05
N ASP A 109 10.20 9.21 9.16
CA ASP A 109 10.43 9.44 7.74
C ASP A 109 9.27 8.95 6.89
N ALA A 110 8.66 7.83 7.29
CA ALA A 110 7.61 7.14 6.56
C ALA A 110 6.47 6.70 7.46
N VAL A 111 5.29 6.55 6.85
CA VAL A 111 4.06 6.12 7.52
C VAL A 111 3.50 4.90 6.80
N ILE A 112 3.17 3.86 7.57
CA ILE A 112 2.36 2.72 7.12
C ILE A 112 0.94 2.94 7.60
N VAL A 113 -0.02 3.01 6.69
CA VAL A 113 -1.46 3.14 6.96
C VAL A 113 -2.13 1.80 6.67
N SER A 114 -2.68 1.17 7.70
CA SER A 114 -3.32 -0.16 7.61
C SER A 114 -4.57 -0.22 8.48
N THR A 115 -5.36 0.82 8.45
CA THR A 115 -6.63 0.96 9.17
C THR A 115 -7.79 0.32 8.39
N CYS A 116 -9.03 0.63 8.71
CA CYS A 116 -10.18 0.31 7.87
C CYS A 116 -10.26 1.29 6.69
N GLU A 117 -10.87 0.86 5.57
CA GLU A 117 -10.87 1.57 4.28
C GLU A 117 -11.31 3.04 4.38
N HIS A 118 -12.36 3.30 5.15
CA HIS A 118 -12.94 4.64 5.30
C HIS A 118 -12.03 5.65 6.00
N THR A 119 -10.93 5.21 6.63
CA THR A 119 -9.97 6.09 7.31
C THR A 119 -8.63 6.20 6.57
N HIS A 120 -8.40 5.40 5.52
CA HIS A 120 -7.16 5.38 4.75
C HIS A 120 -6.78 6.76 4.21
N ALA A 121 -7.73 7.43 3.53
CA ALA A 121 -7.47 8.72 2.91
C ALA A 121 -7.05 9.79 3.92
N PHE A 122 -7.66 9.82 5.08
CA PHE A 122 -7.41 10.84 6.11
C PHE A 122 -6.01 10.70 6.71
N ALA A 123 -5.62 9.49 7.11
CA ALA A 123 -4.28 9.24 7.63
C ALA A 123 -3.20 9.43 6.56
N THR A 124 -3.47 9.00 5.32
CA THR A 124 -2.57 9.19 4.18
C THR A 124 -2.39 10.67 3.85
N LEU A 125 -3.48 11.44 3.82
CA LEU A 125 -3.43 12.88 3.55
C LEU A 125 -2.60 13.60 4.61
N ALA A 126 -2.80 13.29 5.89
CA ALA A 126 -2.03 13.87 6.98
C ALA A 126 -0.53 13.56 6.82
N ALA A 127 -0.15 12.34 6.43
CA ALA A 127 1.24 11.99 6.17
C ALA A 127 1.83 12.79 4.99
N LEU A 128 1.10 12.91 3.88
CA LEU A 128 1.52 13.68 2.71
C LEU A 128 1.69 15.17 3.00
N GLN A 129 0.77 15.75 3.78
CA GLN A 129 0.84 17.15 4.21
C GLN A 129 2.06 17.43 5.10
N ASN A 130 2.53 16.42 5.84
CA ASN A 130 3.74 16.49 6.65
C ASN A 130 5.00 16.05 5.88
N GLY A 131 4.92 15.87 4.56
CA GLY A 131 6.06 15.50 3.72
C GLY A 131 6.62 14.11 4.00
N LYS A 132 5.80 13.17 4.46
CA LYS A 132 6.22 11.80 4.79
C LYS A 132 5.99 10.85 3.62
N HIS A 133 6.91 9.88 3.46
CA HIS A 133 6.69 8.74 2.58
C HIS A 133 5.53 7.90 3.10
N VAL A 134 4.71 7.33 2.20
CA VAL A 134 3.49 6.62 2.60
C VAL A 134 3.38 5.27 1.92
N TYR A 135 3.15 4.25 2.72
CA TYR A 135 2.58 2.98 2.30
C TYR A 135 1.16 2.89 2.86
N CYS A 136 0.16 2.80 1.99
CA CYS A 136 -1.24 2.67 2.40
C CYS A 136 -1.82 1.35 1.90
N GLU A 137 -2.47 0.57 2.75
CA GLU A 137 -3.14 -0.66 2.34
C GLU A 137 -4.23 -0.42 1.28
N LYS A 138 -4.56 -1.47 0.57
CA LYS A 138 -5.67 -1.49 -0.38
C LYS A 138 -7.03 -1.58 0.36
N PRO A 139 -8.07 -0.99 -0.21
CA PRO A 139 -8.06 0.01 -1.27
C PRO A 139 -7.46 1.33 -0.77
N LEU A 140 -6.87 2.11 -1.66
CA LEU A 140 -6.21 3.36 -1.27
C LEU A 140 -7.14 4.32 -0.53
N THR A 141 -8.42 4.32 -0.93
CA THR A 141 -9.44 5.23 -0.41
C THR A 141 -10.81 4.56 -0.44
N HIS A 142 -11.76 5.10 0.30
CA HIS A 142 -13.13 4.62 0.34
C HIS A 142 -14.00 5.25 -0.77
N SER A 143 -13.66 6.45 -1.24
CA SER A 143 -14.40 7.15 -2.28
C SER A 143 -13.53 7.62 -3.44
N ILE A 144 -14.16 7.85 -4.62
CA ILE A 144 -13.49 8.39 -5.80
C ILE A 144 -12.97 9.81 -5.53
N TRP A 145 -13.70 10.61 -4.76
CA TRP A 145 -13.28 11.96 -4.41
C TRP A 145 -11.99 11.94 -3.58
N GLU A 146 -11.93 11.09 -2.56
CA GLU A 146 -10.73 10.88 -1.75
C GLU A 146 -9.53 10.47 -2.61
N ALA A 147 -9.74 9.56 -3.59
CA ALA A 147 -8.67 9.14 -4.49
C ALA A 147 -8.10 10.30 -5.31
N ARG A 148 -8.94 11.23 -5.74
CA ARG A 148 -8.51 12.44 -6.44
C ARG A 148 -7.71 13.37 -5.52
N VAL A 149 -8.18 13.58 -4.31
CA VAL A 149 -7.48 14.40 -3.30
C VAL A 149 -6.11 13.81 -2.98
N ILE A 150 -6.04 12.50 -2.73
CA ILE A 150 -4.75 11.83 -2.43
C ILE A 150 -3.80 11.90 -3.62
N ARG A 151 -4.27 11.70 -4.85
CA ARG A 151 -3.44 11.85 -6.05
C ARG A 151 -2.82 13.25 -6.15
N GLU A 152 -3.61 14.29 -5.92
CA GLU A 152 -3.13 15.68 -5.98
C GLU A 152 -2.15 15.99 -4.84
N ALA A 153 -2.45 15.53 -3.63
CA ALA A 153 -1.57 15.70 -2.47
C ALA A 153 -0.23 14.99 -2.68
N ALA A 154 -0.23 13.76 -3.18
CA ALA A 154 0.98 13.00 -3.47
C ALA A 154 1.86 13.68 -4.53
N ALA A 155 1.24 14.21 -5.61
CA ALA A 155 1.96 14.96 -6.63
C ALA A 155 2.63 16.23 -6.09
N LYS A 156 1.98 16.92 -5.11
CA LYS A 156 2.54 18.12 -4.46
C LYS A 156 3.63 17.78 -3.44
N ALA A 157 3.45 16.72 -2.68
CA ALA A 157 4.38 16.34 -1.60
C ALA A 157 5.74 15.86 -2.11
N LYS A 158 5.82 15.31 -3.33
CA LYS A 158 7.05 14.78 -3.96
C LYS A 158 7.78 13.73 -3.11
N VAL A 159 7.02 12.93 -2.40
CA VAL A 159 7.50 11.81 -1.58
C VAL A 159 7.20 10.48 -2.27
N ALA A 160 7.82 9.40 -1.82
CA ALA A 160 7.48 8.07 -2.28
C ALA A 160 6.12 7.64 -1.71
N THR A 161 5.25 7.13 -2.57
CA THR A 161 3.94 6.60 -2.19
C THR A 161 3.71 5.25 -2.82
N GLN A 162 3.12 4.34 -2.07
CA GLN A 162 2.76 3.01 -2.56
C GLN A 162 1.46 2.52 -1.94
N MET A 163 0.59 1.98 -2.79
CA MET A 163 -0.57 1.23 -2.32
C MET A 163 -0.20 -0.23 -2.07
N GLY A 164 -0.67 -0.79 -0.98
CA GLY A 164 -0.40 -2.15 -0.52
C GLY A 164 -1.20 -3.20 -1.28
N ILE A 165 -0.83 -3.52 -2.50
CA ILE A 165 -1.41 -4.63 -3.26
C ILE A 165 -0.62 -5.90 -2.96
N GLN A 166 -1.25 -6.81 -2.25
CA GLN A 166 -0.65 -8.12 -1.93
C GLN A 166 -0.30 -8.88 -3.20
N ILE A 167 0.75 -9.72 -3.13
CA ILE A 167 1.26 -10.53 -4.25
C ILE A 167 1.67 -9.77 -5.52
N HIS A 168 1.30 -8.52 -5.72
CA HIS A 168 1.64 -7.77 -6.94
C HIS A 168 3.16 -7.66 -7.16
N SER A 169 3.95 -7.58 -6.09
CA SER A 169 5.42 -7.59 -6.14
C SER A 169 6.03 -8.99 -6.13
N GLY A 170 5.23 -10.05 -6.08
CA GLY A 170 5.69 -11.42 -6.03
C GLY A 170 6.31 -11.89 -7.35
N SER A 171 7.27 -12.81 -7.28
CA SER A 171 7.98 -13.34 -8.45
C SER A 171 7.03 -14.05 -9.43
N ASN A 172 6.02 -14.76 -8.94
CA ASN A 172 5.04 -15.41 -9.79
C ASN A 172 4.21 -14.40 -10.60
N TYR A 173 3.78 -13.30 -9.96
CA TYR A 173 3.03 -12.25 -10.65
C TYR A 173 3.86 -11.58 -11.74
N ARG A 174 5.12 -11.24 -11.44
CA ARG A 174 6.08 -10.70 -12.42
C ARG A 174 6.25 -11.62 -13.62
N ARG A 175 6.38 -12.94 -13.38
CA ARG A 175 6.48 -13.93 -14.43
C ARG A 175 5.24 -13.99 -15.32
N VAL A 176 4.04 -13.91 -14.75
CA VAL A 176 2.79 -13.86 -15.52
C VAL A 176 2.76 -12.61 -16.42
N VAL A 177 3.12 -11.44 -15.88
CA VAL A 177 3.21 -10.19 -16.66
C VAL A 177 4.20 -10.33 -17.81
N GLU A 178 5.38 -10.88 -17.57
CA GLU A 178 6.40 -11.13 -18.59
C GLU A 178 5.88 -12.05 -19.71
N LEU A 179 5.24 -13.16 -19.36
CA LEU A 179 4.66 -14.11 -20.34
C LEU A 179 3.58 -13.44 -21.21
N ILE A 180 2.75 -12.60 -20.64
CA ILE A 180 1.72 -11.86 -21.38
C ILE A 180 2.36 -10.81 -22.29
N GLN A 181 3.27 -10.00 -21.76
CA GLN A 181 3.91 -8.91 -22.51
C GLN A 181 4.82 -9.40 -23.64
N THR A 182 5.45 -10.54 -23.48
CA THR A 182 6.27 -11.19 -24.53
C THR A 182 5.43 -11.94 -25.55
N GLY A 183 4.12 -11.99 -25.40
CA GLY A 183 3.21 -12.67 -26.33
C GLY A 183 3.23 -14.19 -26.25
N ALA A 184 3.75 -14.78 -25.16
CA ALA A 184 3.86 -16.23 -24.99
C ALA A 184 2.54 -16.98 -25.10
N ILE A 185 1.41 -16.31 -24.76
CA ILE A 185 0.04 -16.87 -24.89
C ILE A 185 -0.73 -16.25 -26.06
N GLY A 186 -0.06 -15.46 -26.90
CA GLY A 186 -0.70 -14.67 -27.96
C GLY A 186 -1.51 -13.49 -27.44
N PRO A 187 -2.32 -12.83 -28.30
CA PRO A 187 -3.12 -11.68 -27.88
C PRO A 187 -4.22 -12.10 -26.90
N VAL A 188 -4.26 -11.48 -25.77
CA VAL A 188 -5.33 -11.68 -24.77
C VAL A 188 -6.63 -11.07 -25.33
N ARG A 189 -7.66 -11.88 -25.48
CA ARG A 189 -8.97 -11.46 -26.01
C ARG A 189 -10.05 -11.45 -24.92
N GLU A 190 -9.87 -12.27 -23.90
CA GLU A 190 -10.85 -12.44 -22.84
C GLU A 190 -10.12 -12.76 -21.53
N ALA A 191 -10.62 -12.23 -20.42
CA ALA A 191 -10.12 -12.51 -19.09
C ALA A 191 -11.29 -12.83 -18.15
N HIS A 192 -11.23 -13.97 -17.49
CA HIS A 192 -12.19 -14.38 -16.48
C HIS A 192 -11.57 -14.21 -15.09
N VAL A 193 -12.26 -13.49 -14.22
CA VAL A 193 -11.83 -13.28 -12.84
C VAL A 193 -12.91 -13.82 -11.90
N TRP A 194 -12.51 -14.65 -10.96
CA TRP A 194 -13.41 -15.18 -9.95
C TRP A 194 -12.74 -15.18 -8.57
N VAL A 195 -13.56 -15.06 -7.54
CA VAL A 195 -13.13 -15.12 -6.15
C VAL A 195 -14.02 -16.08 -5.37
N SER A 196 -13.45 -16.75 -4.38
CA SER A 196 -14.17 -17.74 -3.56
C SER A 196 -14.93 -17.13 -2.37
N ARG A 197 -14.84 -15.81 -2.18
CA ARG A 197 -15.48 -15.11 -1.05
C ARG A 197 -16.71 -14.36 -1.52
N ALA A 198 -17.84 -14.60 -0.85
CA ALA A 198 -19.08 -13.88 -1.08
C ALA A 198 -19.28 -12.83 0.04
N TRP A 199 -18.76 -11.63 -0.16
CA TRP A 199 -18.88 -10.55 0.81
C TRP A 199 -20.11 -9.66 0.58
N GLY A 200 -20.97 -10.02 -0.37
CA GLY A 200 -22.27 -9.40 -0.57
C GLY A 200 -23.33 -9.99 0.36
N TRP A 201 -24.57 -9.50 0.20
CA TRP A 201 -25.70 -10.10 0.93
C TRP A 201 -26.00 -11.51 0.44
N GLN A 202 -26.34 -12.38 1.37
CA GLN A 202 -26.85 -13.70 1.13
C GLN A 202 -27.91 -14.06 2.20
N SER A 203 -28.74 -15.06 1.92
CA SER A 203 -29.72 -15.53 2.88
C SER A 203 -29.02 -16.10 4.13
N PRO A 204 -29.70 -16.15 5.30
CA PRO A 204 -29.14 -16.78 6.49
C PRO A 204 -28.73 -18.24 6.28
N ASP A 205 -29.50 -18.97 5.47
CA ASP A 205 -29.21 -20.39 5.16
C ASP A 205 -27.97 -20.51 4.27
N ASP A 206 -27.82 -19.66 3.26
CA ASP A 206 -26.63 -19.65 2.42
C ASP A 206 -25.40 -19.18 3.21
N ALA A 207 -25.53 -18.16 4.06
CA ALA A 207 -24.46 -17.70 4.93
C ALA A 207 -23.96 -18.84 5.83
N LYS A 208 -24.87 -19.58 6.44
CA LYS A 208 -24.54 -20.76 7.26
C LYS A 208 -23.87 -21.85 6.44
N LYS A 209 -24.41 -22.15 5.25
CA LYS A 209 -23.89 -23.17 4.34
C LYS A 209 -22.46 -22.85 3.87
N HIS A 210 -22.17 -21.59 3.62
CA HIS A 210 -20.87 -21.13 3.10
C HIS A 210 -19.94 -20.59 4.20
N GLY A 211 -20.35 -20.68 5.48
CA GLY A 211 -19.54 -20.20 6.61
C GLY A 211 -19.34 -18.68 6.61
N ASP A 212 -20.31 -17.95 6.07
CA ASP A 212 -20.23 -16.48 6.11
C ASP A 212 -20.49 -15.97 7.53
N ILE A 213 -19.81 -14.88 7.86
CA ILE A 213 -19.83 -14.29 9.19
C ILE A 213 -20.91 -13.21 9.37
N VAL A 214 -21.49 -12.72 8.28
CA VAL A 214 -22.56 -11.70 8.31
C VAL A 214 -23.62 -12.05 7.27
N SER A 215 -24.83 -12.34 7.75
CA SER A 215 -26.02 -12.54 6.92
C SER A 215 -27.05 -11.40 7.03
N THR A 216 -26.74 -10.38 7.86
CA THR A 216 -27.66 -9.28 8.13
C THR A 216 -27.71 -8.33 6.93
N GLN A 217 -28.92 -8.09 6.40
CA GLN A 217 -29.17 -7.15 5.31
C GLN A 217 -29.48 -5.75 5.83
N GLU A 218 -30.32 -5.66 6.87
CA GLU A 218 -30.73 -4.42 7.47
C GLU A 218 -29.82 -4.05 8.63
N ARG A 219 -29.74 -2.74 8.90
CA ARG A 219 -28.99 -2.27 10.06
C ARG A 219 -29.69 -2.65 11.34
N PRO A 220 -28.95 -3.12 12.35
CA PRO A 220 -29.51 -3.38 13.65
C PRO A 220 -30.06 -2.09 14.26
N THR A 221 -31.20 -2.20 14.92
CA THR A 221 -31.83 -1.12 15.68
C THR A 221 -31.43 -1.12 17.16
N ASP A 222 -30.80 -2.20 17.60
CA ASP A 222 -30.24 -2.39 18.93
C ASP A 222 -28.74 -2.04 18.96
N SER A 223 -28.20 -1.98 20.17
CA SER A 223 -26.78 -1.76 20.41
C SER A 223 -26.17 -2.89 21.24
N SER A 224 -24.88 -3.08 21.07
CA SER A 224 -24.06 -3.98 21.90
C SER A 224 -23.09 -3.15 22.73
N PRO A 225 -22.61 -3.67 23.88
CA PRO A 225 -21.53 -3.02 24.62
C PRO A 225 -20.26 -2.90 23.77
N ILE A 226 -19.65 -1.73 23.80
CA ILE A 226 -18.36 -1.51 23.13
C ILE A 226 -17.32 -2.43 23.80
N PRO A 227 -16.54 -3.21 23.03
CA PRO A 227 -15.47 -4.03 23.57
C PRO A 227 -14.48 -3.21 24.39
N LYS A 228 -14.05 -3.73 25.53
CA LYS A 228 -13.07 -3.06 26.38
C LYS A 228 -11.80 -2.73 25.57
N GLY A 229 -11.35 -1.51 25.67
CA GLY A 229 -10.15 -1.03 25.01
C GLY A 229 -10.33 -0.72 23.52
N LEU A 230 -11.55 -0.66 23.01
CA LEU A 230 -11.87 -0.14 21.69
C LEU A 230 -12.42 1.28 21.82
N ASP A 231 -11.75 2.25 21.20
CA ASP A 231 -12.30 3.59 21.00
C ASP A 231 -13.20 3.56 19.77
N TRP A 232 -14.51 3.45 20.00
CA TRP A 232 -15.48 3.31 18.91
C TRP A 232 -15.67 4.61 18.12
N ASP A 233 -15.56 5.76 18.74
CA ASP A 233 -15.67 7.06 18.08
C ASP A 233 -14.49 7.27 17.10
N LEU A 234 -13.28 7.04 17.57
CA LEU A 234 -12.09 7.08 16.70
C LEU A 234 -12.12 6.01 15.62
N TRP A 235 -12.72 4.84 15.89
CA TRP A 235 -12.89 3.79 14.88
C TRP A 235 -13.87 4.22 13.79
N LEU A 236 -14.99 4.84 14.15
CA LEU A 236 -15.95 5.42 13.19
C LEU A 236 -15.31 6.52 12.34
N GLY A 237 -14.49 7.36 12.96
CA GLY A 237 -13.75 8.43 12.27
C GLY A 237 -14.68 9.32 11.43
N PRO A 238 -14.54 9.36 10.08
CA PRO A 238 -15.35 10.22 9.22
C PRO A 238 -16.74 9.64 8.90
N ALA A 239 -17.01 8.40 9.29
CA ALA A 239 -18.32 7.78 9.05
C ALA A 239 -19.39 8.37 9.97
N PRO A 240 -20.68 8.27 9.62
CA PRO A 240 -21.78 8.72 10.49
C PRO A 240 -21.73 8.05 11.87
N GLU A 241 -21.99 8.84 12.91
CA GLU A 241 -22.09 8.32 14.27
C GLU A 241 -23.14 7.21 14.38
N ARG A 242 -22.77 6.12 15.06
CA ARG A 242 -23.62 4.94 15.25
C ARG A 242 -23.35 4.27 16.58
N PRO A 243 -24.38 3.73 17.23
CA PRO A 243 -24.21 2.79 18.33
C PRO A 243 -23.41 1.57 17.87
N PHE A 244 -22.55 1.07 18.75
CA PHE A 244 -21.80 -0.15 18.48
C PHE A 244 -22.74 -1.37 18.39
N ASN A 245 -22.45 -2.25 17.43
CA ASN A 245 -23.10 -3.56 17.35
C ASN A 245 -22.09 -4.62 16.86
N ASN A 246 -22.24 -5.84 17.39
CA ASN A 246 -21.37 -6.97 17.07
C ASN A 246 -21.40 -7.41 15.59
N VAL A 247 -22.38 -6.96 14.80
CA VAL A 247 -22.43 -7.22 13.35
C VAL A 247 -21.43 -6.36 12.56
N TYR A 248 -20.88 -5.32 13.19
CA TYR A 248 -19.90 -4.42 12.58
C TYR A 248 -18.47 -4.82 12.88
N PHE A 249 -18.23 -5.38 14.06
CA PHE A 249 -16.89 -5.63 14.58
C PHE A 249 -16.86 -6.96 15.38
N PRO A 250 -15.73 -7.69 15.50
CA PRO A 250 -14.43 -7.40 14.89
C PRO A 250 -14.40 -7.72 13.38
N GLY A 251 -13.35 -7.27 12.73
CA GLY A 251 -13.17 -7.42 11.33
C GLY A 251 -13.18 -8.77 10.79
N PRO A 252 -13.54 -9.29 9.65
CA PRO A 252 -13.84 -8.56 8.41
C PRO A 252 -15.34 -8.17 8.25
N LYS A 253 -16.12 -8.13 9.31
CA LYS A 253 -17.57 -7.82 9.25
C LYS A 253 -17.86 -6.44 8.67
N TRP A 254 -17.04 -5.46 8.98
CA TRP A 254 -17.21 -4.08 8.52
C TRP A 254 -17.13 -3.93 6.99
N TYR A 255 -16.50 -4.78 6.26
CA TYR A 255 -16.42 -4.75 4.78
C TYR A 255 -17.79 -4.72 4.10
N ARG A 256 -18.84 -5.23 4.75
CA ARG A 256 -20.19 -5.34 4.19
C ARG A 256 -21.05 -4.10 4.33
N TRP A 257 -20.54 -3.09 5.01
CA TRP A 257 -21.28 -1.88 5.30
C TRP A 257 -20.67 -0.71 4.53
N TRP A 258 -21.48 -0.08 3.69
CA TRP A 258 -21.04 1.00 2.80
C TRP A 258 -20.35 2.18 3.49
N GLU A 259 -20.57 2.38 4.75
CA GLU A 259 -19.90 3.45 5.50
C GLU A 259 -18.42 3.17 5.73
N TRP A 260 -18.00 1.89 5.70
CA TRP A 260 -16.67 1.49 6.15
C TRP A 260 -15.89 0.68 5.14
N GLY A 261 -16.61 0.03 4.21
CA GLY A 261 -16.01 -0.82 3.20
C GLY A 261 -16.83 -0.92 1.93
N SER A 262 -16.29 -1.54 0.91
CA SER A 262 -16.91 -1.71 -0.41
C SER A 262 -17.07 -3.19 -0.80
N GLY A 263 -17.16 -4.06 0.20
CA GLY A 263 -17.36 -5.49 0.03
C GLY A 263 -16.22 -6.18 -0.71
N THR A 264 -16.57 -7.21 -1.50
CA THR A 264 -15.60 -8.00 -2.27
C THR A 264 -14.77 -7.14 -3.24
N MET A 265 -15.36 -6.09 -3.82
CA MET A 265 -14.70 -5.25 -4.82
C MET A 265 -13.50 -4.47 -4.26
N SER A 266 -13.44 -4.24 -2.96
CA SER A 266 -12.33 -3.55 -2.31
C SER A 266 -11.38 -4.50 -1.56
N ASP A 267 -11.87 -5.69 -1.20
CA ASP A 267 -11.07 -6.64 -0.43
C ASP A 267 -10.17 -7.53 -1.32
N LEU A 268 -10.60 -7.85 -2.54
CA LEU A 268 -9.93 -8.83 -3.41
C LEU A 268 -9.51 -8.30 -4.77
#